data_d5ac6df23cd43917db4e2f79c3f184fc
#
_entry.id   d5ac6df23cd43917db4e2f79c3f184fc
#
_cell.length_a   1.000
_cell.length_b   1.000
_cell.length_c   1.000
_cell.angle_alpha   90.00
_cell.angle_beta   90.00
_cell.angle_gamma   90.00
#
_symmetry.space_group_name_H-M   'P 1'
#
loop_
_entity.id
_entity.type
_entity.pdbx_description
1 polymer ?
#
loop_
_entity_poly.entity_id
_entity_poly.type
_entity_poly.pdbx_seq_one_letter_code
_entity_poly.pdbx_strand_id
1 'polypeptide(L)'
;MHALWQALIDGSIDEARPLFFPESAYLQMKTGAISDPATDYTERLIAFYGLDIGAYHSLLTDEGTGARLTDVLVEPAYATWIAPGQCENLIGYWHLPGVRLVYEVGAVVHSFAVASLISWRGTWYVVHLGPNPRPQNVGTVDQPQLGAGTPGPPGGC
;
A
#
# COMPACT_ATOMS: atom_id res chain seq x y z
N MET A 1 -6.41 -8.77 1.23
CA MET A 1 -4.99 -8.89 1.65
C MET A 1 -4.31 -10.20 1.21
N HIS A 2 -4.99 -11.37 1.19
CA HIS A 2 -4.34 -12.61 0.70
C HIS A 2 -3.84 -12.51 -0.75
N ALA A 3 -4.61 -11.89 -1.65
CA ALA A 3 -4.15 -11.69 -3.03
C ALA A 3 -2.92 -10.76 -3.11
N LEU A 4 -2.87 -9.70 -2.27
CA LEU A 4 -1.69 -8.86 -2.17
C LEU A 4 -0.48 -9.66 -1.67
N TRP A 5 -0.67 -10.45 -0.60
CA TRP A 5 0.39 -11.32 -0.08
C TRP A 5 0.98 -12.23 -1.16
N GLN A 6 0.12 -12.89 -1.97
CA GLN A 6 0.59 -13.75 -3.05
C GLN A 6 1.41 -12.96 -4.08
N ALA A 7 0.91 -11.81 -4.50
CA ALA A 7 1.63 -10.94 -5.44
C ALA A 7 3.01 -10.47 -4.89
N LEU A 8 3.12 -10.26 -3.57
CA LEU A 8 4.40 -9.94 -2.92
C LEU A 8 5.35 -11.15 -2.91
N ILE A 9 4.84 -12.35 -2.61
CA ILE A 9 5.63 -13.59 -2.66
C ILE A 9 6.16 -13.83 -4.08
N ASP A 10 5.35 -13.59 -5.10
CA ASP A 10 5.71 -13.84 -6.50
C ASP A 10 6.48 -12.67 -7.14
N GLY A 11 6.55 -11.50 -6.46
CA GLY A 11 7.15 -10.28 -6.99
C GLY A 11 6.43 -9.75 -8.22
N SER A 12 5.13 -10.06 -8.35
CA SER A 12 4.35 -9.84 -9.57
C SER A 12 3.52 -8.55 -9.50
N ILE A 13 3.96 -7.53 -10.22
CA ILE A 13 3.18 -6.28 -10.37
C ILE A 13 1.85 -6.53 -11.10
N ASP A 14 1.80 -7.48 -12.02
CA ASP A 14 0.58 -7.76 -12.79
C ASP A 14 -0.51 -8.37 -11.90
N GLU A 15 -0.14 -9.24 -10.95
CA GLU A 15 -1.06 -9.78 -9.95
C GLU A 15 -1.48 -8.75 -8.90
N ALA A 16 -0.57 -7.82 -8.55
CA ALA A 16 -0.82 -6.77 -7.59
C ALA A 16 -1.68 -5.62 -8.17
N ARG A 17 -1.59 -5.37 -9.48
CA ARG A 17 -2.26 -4.22 -10.15
C ARG A 17 -3.77 -4.14 -9.90
N PRO A 18 -4.56 -5.22 -9.92
CA PRO A 18 -6.00 -5.16 -9.63
C PRO A 18 -6.34 -4.73 -8.19
N LEU A 19 -5.37 -4.79 -7.28
CA LEU A 19 -5.52 -4.42 -5.87
C LEU A 19 -5.14 -2.96 -5.61
N PHE A 20 -4.52 -2.32 -6.60
CA PHE A 20 -4.14 -0.92 -6.56
C PHE A 20 -5.33 -0.03 -6.93
N PHE A 21 -5.32 1.22 -6.43
CA PHE A 21 -6.38 2.18 -6.69
C PHE A 21 -6.57 2.40 -8.20
N PRO A 22 -7.79 2.22 -8.75
CA PRO A 22 -7.99 2.22 -10.19
C PRO A 22 -7.68 3.58 -10.83
N GLU A 23 -7.03 3.57 -12.00
CA GLU A 23 -6.73 4.78 -12.77
C GLU A 23 -7.96 5.64 -13.03
N SER A 24 -9.07 5.01 -13.45
CA SER A 24 -10.33 5.72 -13.74
C SER A 24 -10.89 6.44 -12.50
N ALA A 25 -10.67 5.90 -11.31
CA ALA A 25 -11.04 6.52 -10.04
C ALA A 25 -10.07 7.67 -9.71
N TYR A 26 -8.77 7.46 -9.92
CA TYR A 26 -7.74 8.47 -9.72
C TYR A 26 -8.00 9.70 -10.60
N LEU A 27 -8.27 9.50 -11.89
CA LEU A 27 -8.59 10.59 -12.82
C LEU A 27 -9.82 11.39 -12.36
N GLN A 28 -10.88 10.71 -11.87
CA GLN A 28 -12.05 11.40 -11.32
C GLN A 28 -11.73 12.26 -10.10
N MET A 29 -10.78 11.80 -9.25
CA MET A 29 -10.41 12.52 -8.03
C MET A 29 -9.44 13.67 -8.27
N LYS A 30 -8.56 13.56 -9.27
CA LYS A 30 -7.43 14.47 -9.49
C LYS A 30 -7.60 15.45 -10.65
N THR A 31 -8.50 15.17 -11.60
CA THR A 31 -8.71 16.07 -12.75
C THR A 31 -9.20 17.44 -12.27
N GLY A 32 -8.40 18.48 -12.58
CA GLY A 32 -8.64 19.83 -12.08
C GLY A 32 -7.92 20.18 -10.76
N ALA A 33 -7.40 19.19 -10.05
CA ALA A 33 -6.56 19.39 -8.86
C ALA A 33 -5.07 19.37 -9.22
N ILE A 34 -4.69 18.50 -10.14
CA ILE A 34 -3.33 18.45 -10.71
C ILE A 34 -3.37 18.57 -12.23
N SER A 35 -2.28 19.00 -12.83
CA SER A 35 -2.24 19.35 -14.26
C SER A 35 -2.39 18.15 -15.20
N ASP A 36 -1.76 17.03 -14.90
CA ASP A 36 -1.78 15.81 -15.70
C ASP A 36 -1.92 14.56 -14.81
N PRO A 37 -3.15 14.22 -14.39
CA PRO A 37 -3.37 13.09 -13.49
C PRO A 37 -3.10 11.73 -14.16
N ALA A 38 -3.19 11.60 -15.47
CA ALA A 38 -2.92 10.34 -16.15
C ALA A 38 -1.42 10.01 -16.14
N THR A 39 -0.60 11.00 -16.48
CA THR A 39 0.87 10.86 -16.39
C THR A 39 1.30 10.65 -14.95
N ASP A 40 0.77 11.41 -13.98
CA ASP A 40 1.07 11.24 -12.57
C ASP A 40 0.71 9.84 -12.05
N TYR A 41 -0.44 9.31 -12.45
CA TYR A 41 -0.83 7.95 -12.09
C TYR A 41 0.18 6.92 -12.59
N THR A 42 0.60 7.02 -13.84
CA THR A 42 1.47 6.03 -14.48
C THR A 42 2.92 6.18 -14.03
N GLU A 43 3.47 7.40 -14.10
CA GLU A 43 4.90 7.64 -13.90
C GLU A 43 5.31 7.78 -12.43
N ARG A 44 4.35 8.07 -11.54
CA ARG A 44 4.61 8.15 -10.11
C ARG A 44 3.94 7.00 -9.34
N LEU A 45 2.61 6.92 -9.32
CA LEU A 45 1.92 5.98 -8.43
C LEU A 45 2.18 4.51 -8.80
N ILE A 46 1.94 4.13 -10.05
CA ILE A 46 2.15 2.75 -10.51
C ILE A 46 3.64 2.41 -10.55
N ALA A 47 4.49 3.36 -10.95
CA ALA A 47 5.94 3.14 -10.93
C ALA A 47 6.44 2.87 -9.51
N PHE A 48 6.00 3.66 -8.52
CA PHE A 48 6.34 3.44 -7.10
C PHE A 48 5.78 2.13 -6.57
N TYR A 49 4.56 1.78 -6.93
CA TYR A 49 3.96 0.51 -6.54
C TYR A 49 4.77 -0.68 -7.05
N GLY A 50 5.23 -0.64 -8.31
CA GLY A 50 6.11 -1.66 -8.87
C GLY A 50 7.45 -1.77 -8.15
N LEU A 51 8.08 -0.64 -7.82
CA LEU A 51 9.32 -0.63 -7.02
C LEU A 51 9.10 -1.24 -5.63
N ASP A 52 7.98 -0.90 -4.97
CA ASP A 52 7.66 -1.43 -3.65
C ASP A 52 7.38 -2.93 -3.70
N ILE A 53 6.62 -3.44 -4.69
CA ILE A 53 6.42 -4.88 -4.89
C ILE A 53 7.76 -5.60 -4.94
N GLY A 54 8.72 -5.08 -5.71
CA GLY A 54 10.08 -5.64 -5.77
C GLY A 54 10.81 -5.63 -4.44
N ALA A 55 10.69 -4.54 -3.67
CA ALA A 55 11.32 -4.42 -2.34
C ALA A 55 10.73 -5.40 -1.32
N TYR A 56 9.40 -5.54 -1.28
CA TYR A 56 8.72 -6.51 -0.41
C TYR A 56 9.07 -7.95 -0.82
N HIS A 57 9.09 -8.26 -2.11
CA HIS A 57 9.52 -9.56 -2.61
C HIS A 57 10.95 -9.89 -2.16
N SER A 58 11.87 -8.94 -2.31
CA SER A 58 13.26 -9.11 -1.87
C SER A 58 13.36 -9.38 -0.37
N LEU A 59 12.65 -8.61 0.46
CA LEU A 59 12.59 -8.85 1.91
C LEU A 59 12.13 -10.28 2.23
N LEU A 60 11.02 -10.72 1.63
CA LEU A 60 10.44 -12.04 1.87
C LEU A 60 11.34 -13.18 1.39
N THR A 61 12.15 -12.94 0.34
CA THR A 61 13.10 -13.90 -0.19
C THR A 61 14.37 -13.96 0.67
N ASP A 62 14.86 -12.80 1.14
CA ASP A 62 16.07 -12.69 1.95
C ASP A 62 15.89 -13.28 3.36
N GLU A 63 14.68 -13.19 3.91
CA GLU A 63 14.33 -13.79 5.22
C GLU A 63 14.23 -15.31 5.17
N GLY A 64 14.19 -15.91 3.99
CA GLY A 64 14.20 -17.36 3.77
C GLY A 64 12.98 -17.87 3.02
N THR A 65 13.01 -19.14 2.65
CA THR A 65 11.92 -19.80 1.94
C THR A 65 10.76 -20.16 2.87
N GLY A 66 9.52 -20.00 2.38
CA GLY A 66 8.33 -20.47 3.09
C GLY A 66 7.70 -19.44 4.01
N ALA A 67 7.89 -18.15 3.74
CA ALA A 67 7.13 -17.09 4.41
C ALA A 67 5.61 -17.34 4.27
N ARG A 68 4.89 -17.34 5.39
CA ARG A 68 3.46 -17.66 5.44
C ARG A 68 2.70 -16.57 6.17
N LEU A 69 1.77 -15.91 5.49
CA LEU A 69 0.87 -14.94 6.11
C LEU A 69 0.05 -15.62 7.23
N THR A 70 0.10 -15.07 8.43
CA THR A 70 -0.61 -15.60 9.61
C THR A 70 -1.74 -14.71 10.07
N ASP A 71 -1.60 -13.38 9.88
CA ASP A 71 -2.63 -12.43 10.30
C ASP A 71 -2.59 -11.14 9.46
N VAL A 72 -3.70 -10.40 9.50
CA VAL A 72 -3.83 -9.06 8.93
C VAL A 72 -4.43 -8.15 9.99
N LEU A 73 -3.60 -7.29 10.58
CA LEU A 73 -4.03 -6.39 11.64
C LEU A 73 -4.54 -5.09 11.05
N VAL A 74 -5.78 -4.79 11.36
CA VAL A 74 -6.48 -3.56 10.94
C VAL A 74 -6.97 -2.84 12.19
N GLU A 75 -6.67 -1.55 12.30
CA GLU A 75 -7.22 -0.71 13.37
C GLU A 75 -8.19 0.32 12.78
N PRO A 76 -9.50 0.03 12.83
CA PRO A 76 -10.51 0.89 12.20
C PRO A 76 -10.58 2.31 12.78
N ALA A 77 -10.08 2.50 14.01
CA ALA A 77 -10.04 3.82 14.64
C ALA A 77 -9.16 4.82 13.86
N TYR A 78 -8.23 4.34 13.05
CA TYR A 78 -7.41 5.17 12.17
C TYR A 78 -8.05 5.47 10.81
N ALA A 79 -9.22 4.91 10.52
CA ALA A 79 -9.95 5.28 9.31
C ALA A 79 -10.39 6.76 9.40
N THR A 80 -9.91 7.58 8.47
CA THR A 80 -10.13 9.02 8.47
C THR A 80 -10.80 9.45 7.17
N TRP A 81 -11.81 10.31 7.27
CA TRP A 81 -12.40 10.93 6.09
C TRP A 81 -11.53 12.07 5.58
N ILE A 82 -11.04 11.95 4.38
CA ILE A 82 -10.35 13.01 3.65
C ILE A 82 -11.40 13.79 2.85
N ALA A 83 -11.61 15.03 3.22
CA ALA A 83 -12.64 15.86 2.59
C ALA A 83 -12.21 16.33 1.19
N PRO A 84 -13.17 16.66 0.30
CA PRO A 84 -12.85 17.34 -0.95
C PRO A 84 -12.01 18.61 -0.72
N GLY A 85 -11.00 18.82 -1.56
CA GLY A 85 -10.03 19.91 -1.43
C GLY A 85 -8.80 19.59 -0.58
N GLN A 86 -8.82 18.49 0.18
CA GLN A 86 -7.63 18.00 0.87
C GLN A 86 -6.84 17.05 -0.02
N CYS A 87 -5.52 16.97 0.19
CA CYS A 87 -4.62 16.05 -0.52
C CYS A 87 -4.74 16.14 -2.06
N GLU A 88 -5.01 17.33 -2.58
CA GLU A 88 -5.22 17.55 -4.02
C GLU A 88 -6.33 16.65 -4.61
N ASN A 89 -7.41 16.42 -3.88
CA ASN A 89 -8.55 15.61 -4.34
C ASN A 89 -9.83 16.45 -4.43
N LEU A 90 -10.57 16.28 -5.52
CA LEU A 90 -11.89 16.92 -5.72
C LEU A 90 -13.03 16.10 -5.10
N ILE A 91 -12.79 14.83 -4.80
CA ILE A 91 -13.78 13.91 -4.23
C ILE A 91 -13.25 13.38 -2.91
N GLY A 92 -14.07 13.40 -1.87
CA GLY A 92 -13.70 12.85 -0.57
C GLY A 92 -13.69 11.32 -0.56
N TYR A 93 -12.89 10.75 0.33
CA TYR A 93 -12.73 9.30 0.48
C TYR A 93 -12.32 8.94 1.91
N TRP A 94 -12.52 7.68 2.28
CA TRP A 94 -11.92 7.15 3.51
C TRP A 94 -10.50 6.69 3.25
N HIS A 95 -9.60 7.09 4.13
CA HIS A 95 -8.20 6.69 4.18
C HIS A 95 -7.95 5.83 5.41
N LEU A 96 -7.22 4.72 5.25
CA LEU A 96 -6.82 3.84 6.34
C LEU A 96 -5.31 3.57 6.23
N PRO A 97 -4.50 4.13 7.14
CA PRO A 97 -3.05 3.92 7.16
C PRO A 97 -2.64 2.68 7.92
N GLY A 98 -1.47 2.15 7.59
CA GLY A 98 -0.72 1.22 8.43
C GLY A 98 -1.40 -0.12 8.70
N VAL A 99 -2.12 -0.68 7.73
CA VAL A 99 -2.58 -2.09 7.82
C VAL A 99 -1.36 -2.99 7.85
N ARG A 100 -1.26 -3.89 8.86
CA ARG A 100 -0.11 -4.78 8.98
C ARG A 100 -0.40 -6.17 8.47
N LEU A 101 0.53 -6.69 7.68
CA LEU A 101 0.60 -8.10 7.35
C LEU A 101 1.60 -8.77 8.29
N VAL A 102 1.10 -9.75 9.06
CA VAL A 102 1.91 -10.54 9.99
C VAL A 102 2.18 -11.89 9.33
N TYR A 103 3.43 -12.33 9.36
CA TYR A 103 3.83 -13.58 8.73
C TYR A 103 4.89 -14.30 9.54
N GLU A 104 5.07 -15.57 9.27
CA GLU A 104 6.10 -16.41 9.86
C GLU A 104 7.08 -16.91 8.82
N VAL A 105 8.35 -16.93 9.20
CA VAL A 105 9.41 -17.66 8.51
C VAL A 105 9.99 -18.65 9.52
N GLY A 106 9.77 -19.94 9.27
CA GLY A 106 10.05 -20.96 10.30
C GLY A 106 9.19 -20.74 11.57
N ALA A 107 9.86 -20.48 12.71
CA ALA A 107 9.21 -20.18 13.98
C ALA A 107 9.29 -18.69 14.38
N VAL A 108 9.77 -17.83 13.49
CA VAL A 108 9.96 -16.41 13.76
C VAL A 108 8.82 -15.62 13.16
N VAL A 109 8.19 -14.80 13.98
CA VAL A 109 7.13 -13.89 13.56
C VAL A 109 7.74 -12.57 13.09
N HIS A 110 7.29 -12.11 11.95
CA HIS A 110 7.66 -10.85 11.32
C HIS A 110 6.40 -10.09 10.92
N SER A 111 6.54 -8.82 10.63
CA SER A 111 5.46 -8.04 10.02
C SER A 111 6.00 -6.83 9.26
N PHE A 112 5.19 -6.33 8.36
CA PHE A 112 5.36 -5.02 7.70
C PHE A 112 4.00 -4.35 7.52
N ALA A 113 4.01 -3.05 7.24
CA ALA A 113 2.79 -2.31 6.96
C ALA A 113 2.51 -2.16 5.47
N VAL A 114 1.25 -1.96 5.13
CA VAL A 114 0.77 -1.32 3.91
C VAL A 114 0.49 0.13 4.26
N ALA A 115 1.25 1.06 3.71
CA ALA A 115 1.26 2.44 4.17
C ALA A 115 -0.10 3.12 4.06
N SER A 116 -0.82 2.94 2.95
CA SER A 116 -2.12 3.59 2.78
C SER A 116 -3.09 2.78 1.95
N LEU A 117 -4.28 2.60 2.50
CA LEU A 117 -5.47 2.15 1.77
C LEU A 117 -6.43 3.31 1.56
N ILE A 118 -7.14 3.30 0.45
CA ILE A 118 -8.17 4.27 0.09
C ILE A 118 -9.46 3.53 -0.28
N SER A 119 -10.60 4.08 0.16
CA SER A 119 -11.90 3.54 -0.22
C SER A 119 -12.42 4.16 -1.51
N TRP A 120 -12.97 3.33 -2.38
CA TRP A 120 -13.69 3.79 -3.56
C TRP A 120 -14.90 2.90 -3.83
N ARG A 121 -16.09 3.49 -3.84
CA ARG A 121 -17.35 2.78 -4.11
C ARG A 121 -17.54 1.51 -3.30
N GLY A 122 -17.19 1.56 -2.01
CA GLY A 122 -17.35 0.45 -1.07
C GLY A 122 -16.24 -0.60 -1.08
N THR A 123 -15.18 -0.38 -1.86
CA THR A 123 -14.00 -1.26 -1.91
C THR A 123 -12.75 -0.51 -1.42
N TRP A 124 -11.87 -1.22 -0.73
CA TRP A 124 -10.57 -0.71 -0.30
C TRP A 124 -9.48 -1.14 -1.28
N TYR A 125 -8.63 -0.18 -1.65
CA TYR A 125 -7.51 -0.36 -2.57
C TYR A 125 -6.22 0.12 -1.93
N VAL A 126 -5.10 -0.47 -2.30
CA VAL A 126 -3.77 0.08 -2.01
C VAL A 126 -3.56 1.34 -2.83
N VAL A 127 -3.11 2.43 -2.21
CA VAL A 127 -2.67 3.65 -2.90
C VAL A 127 -1.18 3.90 -2.65
N HIS A 128 -0.68 3.52 -1.47
CA HIS A 128 0.74 3.47 -1.18
C HIS A 128 1.05 2.14 -0.47
N LEU A 129 1.90 1.31 -1.07
CA LEU A 129 2.36 0.08 -0.45
C LEU A 129 3.52 0.41 0.50
N GLY A 130 4.56 1.06 0.00
CA GLY A 130 5.66 1.60 0.79
C GLY A 130 5.35 2.98 1.37
N PRO A 131 6.27 3.55 2.16
CA PRO A 131 6.07 4.81 2.88
C PRO A 131 5.78 5.98 1.95
N ASN A 132 4.93 6.89 2.41
CA ASN A 132 4.62 8.14 1.73
C ASN A 132 4.59 9.31 2.75
N PRO A 133 5.35 10.40 2.55
CA PRO A 133 6.26 10.63 1.43
C PRO A 133 7.49 9.72 1.46
N ARG A 134 8.13 9.57 0.31
CA ARG A 134 9.40 8.85 0.18
C ARG A 134 10.53 9.80 -0.25
N PRO A 135 11.74 9.63 0.28
CA PRO A 135 12.84 10.56 -0.01
C PRO A 135 13.46 10.35 -1.40
N GLN A 136 13.29 9.18 -2.00
CA GLN A 136 13.88 8.80 -3.28
C GLN A 136 12.96 7.84 -4.04
N ASN A 137 13.17 7.72 -5.36
CA ASN A 137 12.46 6.77 -6.22
C ASN A 137 13.06 5.36 -6.07
N VAL A 138 12.99 4.83 -4.87
CA VAL A 138 13.50 3.49 -4.51
C VAL A 138 12.37 2.73 -3.84
N GLY A 139 12.22 1.46 -4.19
CA GLY A 139 11.27 0.57 -3.54
C GLY A 139 11.62 0.42 -2.06
N THR A 140 10.63 0.57 -1.21
CA THR A 140 10.83 0.58 0.24
C THR A 140 9.71 -0.16 0.94
N VAL A 141 10.05 -1.07 1.85
CA VAL A 141 9.08 -1.74 2.71
C VAL A 141 8.68 -0.81 3.84
N ASP A 142 7.37 -0.68 4.08
CA ASP A 142 6.87 0.17 5.16
C ASP A 142 6.94 -0.55 6.51
N GLN A 143 7.63 0.05 7.46
CA GLN A 143 7.75 -0.40 8.86
C GLN A 143 8.01 -1.92 9.03
N PRO A 144 9.05 -2.52 8.39
CA PRO A 144 9.39 -3.92 8.60
C PRO A 144 9.92 -4.10 10.03
N GLN A 145 9.48 -5.19 10.71
CA GLN A 145 9.95 -5.48 12.06
C GLN A 145 9.73 -6.92 12.47
N LEU A 146 10.45 -7.36 13.51
CA LEU A 146 10.18 -8.60 14.22
C LEU A 146 8.90 -8.48 15.05
N GLY A 147 8.15 -9.58 15.15
CA GLY A 147 6.87 -9.63 15.84
C GLY A 147 5.71 -9.08 15.02
N ALA A 148 4.51 -9.13 15.59
CA ALA A 148 3.28 -8.71 14.91
C ALA A 148 3.19 -7.19 14.68
N GLY A 149 3.84 -6.41 15.51
CA GLY A 149 3.77 -4.95 15.45
C GLY A 149 2.40 -4.40 15.82
N THR A 150 2.24 -3.10 15.61
CA THR A 150 0.99 -2.38 15.86
C THR A 150 0.49 -1.76 14.57
N PRO A 151 -0.79 -1.93 14.19
CA PRO A 151 -1.35 -1.26 13.03
C PRO A 151 -1.51 0.24 13.27
N GLY A 152 -1.58 1.00 12.19
CA GLY A 152 -1.77 2.45 12.22
C GLY A 152 -0.54 3.24 11.83
N PRO A 153 -0.61 4.57 11.99
CA PRO A 153 0.33 5.50 11.37
C PRO A 153 1.80 5.08 11.41
N PRO A 154 2.61 5.64 10.56
CA PRO A 154 2.34 6.75 9.66
C PRO A 154 1.70 6.32 8.35
N GLY A 155 0.96 7.18 7.80
CA GLY A 155 0.42 7.17 6.46
C GLY A 155 -0.02 8.58 6.17
N GLY A 156 0.13 9.03 4.96
CA GLY A 156 -0.18 10.41 4.61
C GLY A 156 -0.85 10.52 3.25
N CYS A 157 -1.33 11.67 2.95
CA CYS A 157 -1.75 11.89 1.61
C CYS A 157 -0.57 12.04 0.66
#